data_de400b0170e9982016c721442898e1e5
#
_entry.id   de400b0170e9982016c721442898e1e5
#
_cell.length_a   1.000
_cell.length_b   1.000
_cell.length_c   1.000
_cell.angle_alpha   90.00
_cell.angle_beta   90.00
_cell.angle_gamma   90.00
#
_symmetry.space_group_name_H-M   'P 1'
#
loop_
_entity.id
_entity.type
_entity.pdbx_description
1 polymer ?
#
loop_
_entity_poly.entity_id
_entity_poly.type
_entity_poly.pdbx_seq_one_letter_code
_entity_poly.pdbx_strand_id
1 'polypeptide(L)'
;CLAGEVQRYLSRGMYETARDAALELQDIFGKGNFFLELQDHGIAEQHYVNPQLMRMHNETGIELVCTNDVHYTYADDVDAHDILLCIQTGKKLSDENRMRYEGGQFYLKSEEEMAELFKYAPEAVENTHKIAERCNVEIEFGVTKLPAFDVPEEYGKNSWVYLNALCYEGLKKRYPDKTADVCVEDIIEQAKASIVADRKDVVIKRAEDSNDIFQRLSYELSVIYSMGY
;
A
#
# COMPACT_ATOMS: atom_id res chain seq x y z
N CYS A 1 6.59 -0.50 -15.81
CA CYS A 1 7.68 -0.12 -14.89
C CYS A 1 8.97 -0.86 -15.27
N LEU A 2 10.12 -0.16 -15.28
CA LEU A 2 11.43 -0.74 -15.65
C LEU A 2 11.84 -1.94 -14.76
N ALA A 3 11.36 -2.01 -13.54
CA ALA A 3 11.58 -3.12 -12.63
C ALA A 3 10.71 -4.36 -12.94
N GLY A 4 9.72 -4.24 -13.81
CA GLY A 4 8.89 -5.35 -14.27
C GLY A 4 9.68 -6.39 -15.03
N GLU A 5 9.20 -7.62 -15.08
CA GLU A 5 9.92 -8.74 -15.67
C GLU A 5 10.21 -8.53 -17.15
N VAL A 6 9.22 -8.13 -17.94
CA VAL A 6 9.36 -7.88 -19.37
C VAL A 6 10.39 -6.78 -19.65
N GLN A 7 10.24 -5.61 -19.01
CA GLN A 7 11.15 -4.47 -19.19
C GLN A 7 12.58 -4.78 -18.72
N ARG A 8 12.72 -5.55 -17.64
CA ARG A 8 14.03 -5.97 -17.13
C ARG A 8 14.77 -6.88 -18.11
N TYR A 9 14.08 -7.76 -18.83
CA TYR A 9 14.69 -8.55 -19.91
C TYR A 9 15.03 -7.67 -21.12
N LEU A 10 14.14 -6.75 -21.52
CA LEU A 10 14.40 -5.81 -22.61
C LEU A 10 15.62 -4.92 -22.34
N SER A 11 15.75 -4.38 -21.12
CA SER A 11 16.90 -3.55 -20.72
C SER A 11 18.23 -4.29 -20.79
N ARG A 12 18.21 -5.62 -20.75
CA ARG A 12 19.39 -6.49 -20.88
C ARG A 12 19.60 -7.03 -22.30
N GLY A 13 18.81 -6.59 -23.27
CA GLY A 13 18.86 -7.06 -24.64
C GLY A 13 18.31 -8.47 -24.88
N MET A 14 17.55 -9.01 -23.91
CA MET A 14 16.98 -10.37 -23.96
C MET A 14 15.54 -10.32 -24.52
N TYR A 15 15.41 -9.90 -25.79
CA TYR A 15 14.10 -9.64 -26.38
C TYR A 15 13.18 -10.88 -26.42
N GLU A 16 13.70 -12.03 -26.87
CA GLU A 16 12.89 -13.26 -26.98
C GLU A 16 12.38 -13.71 -25.61
N THR A 17 13.22 -13.66 -24.57
CA THR A 17 12.81 -13.98 -23.20
C THR A 17 11.75 -13.01 -22.69
N ALA A 18 11.87 -11.71 -23.02
CA ALA A 18 10.88 -10.70 -22.66
C ALA A 18 9.53 -10.96 -23.35
N ARG A 19 9.56 -11.33 -24.63
CA ARG A 19 8.35 -11.66 -25.39
C ARG A 19 7.65 -12.90 -24.81
N ASP A 20 8.40 -13.94 -24.51
CA ASP A 20 7.86 -15.18 -23.95
C ASP A 20 7.22 -14.92 -22.58
N ALA A 21 7.86 -14.11 -21.73
CA ALA A 21 7.26 -13.66 -20.44
C ALA A 21 5.99 -12.83 -20.65
N ALA A 22 5.93 -11.95 -21.64
CA ALA A 22 4.73 -11.18 -21.97
C ALA A 22 3.57 -12.08 -22.45
N LEU A 23 3.86 -13.09 -23.27
CA LEU A 23 2.88 -14.06 -23.72
C LEU A 23 2.36 -14.93 -22.55
N GLU A 24 3.23 -15.34 -21.63
CA GLU A 24 2.84 -16.07 -20.43
C GLU A 24 1.90 -15.23 -19.56
N LEU A 25 2.21 -13.95 -19.34
CA LEU A 25 1.34 -13.03 -18.61
C LEU A 25 -0.01 -12.83 -19.32
N GLN A 26 -0.01 -12.72 -20.64
CA GLN A 26 -1.26 -12.67 -21.42
C GLN A 26 -2.09 -13.94 -21.25
N ASP A 27 -1.48 -15.11 -21.21
CA ASP A 27 -2.19 -16.38 -21.00
C ASP A 27 -2.79 -16.46 -19.58
N ILE A 28 -2.07 -15.97 -18.56
CA ILE A 28 -2.56 -15.94 -17.17
C ILE A 28 -3.76 -15.01 -17.01
N PHE A 29 -3.67 -13.78 -17.52
CA PHE A 29 -4.73 -12.76 -17.37
C PHE A 29 -5.84 -12.86 -18.42
N GLY A 30 -5.58 -13.56 -19.50
CA GLY A 30 -6.46 -13.67 -20.65
C GLY A 30 -6.24 -12.55 -21.68
N LYS A 31 -6.51 -12.87 -22.94
CA LYS A 31 -6.36 -11.95 -24.06
C LYS A 31 -7.22 -10.69 -23.87
N GLY A 32 -6.62 -9.52 -24.05
CA GLY A 32 -7.25 -8.22 -23.84
C GLY A 32 -7.30 -7.74 -22.37
N ASN A 33 -6.74 -8.51 -21.41
CA ASN A 33 -6.64 -8.12 -20.01
C ASN A 33 -5.20 -7.86 -19.55
N PHE A 34 -4.23 -8.05 -20.42
CA PHE A 34 -2.83 -7.74 -20.21
C PHE A 34 -2.36 -6.74 -21.27
N PHE A 35 -1.63 -5.71 -20.86
CA PHE A 35 -1.18 -4.60 -21.72
C PHE A 35 0.32 -4.41 -21.57
N LEU A 36 0.98 -4.02 -22.66
CA LEU A 36 2.36 -3.55 -22.63
C LEU A 36 2.35 -2.05 -22.28
N GLU A 37 2.94 -1.71 -21.15
CA GLU A 37 2.94 -0.36 -20.60
C GLU A 37 4.10 0.47 -21.15
N LEU A 38 3.77 1.63 -21.72
CA LEU A 38 4.72 2.67 -22.13
C LEU A 38 4.77 3.77 -21.09
N GLN A 39 5.98 4.15 -20.67
CA GLN A 39 6.25 5.31 -19.81
C GLN A 39 7.35 6.16 -20.42
N ASP A 40 7.29 7.47 -20.27
CA ASP A 40 8.34 8.38 -20.70
C ASP A 40 8.49 9.54 -19.71
N HIS A 41 9.55 9.50 -18.92
CA HIS A 41 9.97 10.54 -17.98
C HIS A 41 11.30 11.19 -18.41
N GLY A 42 11.73 10.99 -19.68
CA GLY A 42 13.04 11.38 -20.16
C GLY A 42 14.18 10.47 -19.70
N ILE A 43 13.88 9.27 -19.22
CA ILE A 43 14.87 8.31 -18.74
C ILE A 43 15.40 7.51 -19.94
N ALA A 44 16.72 7.41 -20.06
CA ALA A 44 17.37 6.74 -21.20
C ALA A 44 16.92 5.26 -21.36
N GLU A 45 16.73 4.55 -20.27
CA GLU A 45 16.24 3.16 -20.27
C GLU A 45 14.83 3.05 -20.84
N GLN A 46 13.93 4.01 -20.58
CA GLN A 46 12.59 4.03 -21.16
C GLN A 46 12.65 4.25 -22.67
N HIS A 47 13.47 5.19 -23.11
CA HIS A 47 13.72 5.42 -24.56
C HIS A 47 14.30 4.20 -25.26
N TYR A 48 15.09 3.38 -24.57
CA TYR A 48 15.61 2.12 -25.10
C TYR A 48 14.58 0.99 -25.12
N VAL A 49 13.70 0.91 -24.11
CA VAL A 49 12.71 -0.16 -23.96
C VAL A 49 11.46 0.08 -24.81
N ASN A 50 10.97 1.33 -24.91
CA ASN A 50 9.70 1.64 -25.59
C ASN A 50 9.64 1.17 -27.06
N PRO A 51 10.68 1.36 -27.92
CA PRO A 51 10.65 0.83 -29.27
C PRO A 51 10.55 -0.71 -29.33
N GLN A 52 11.11 -1.40 -28.34
CA GLN A 52 11.05 -2.85 -28.25
C GLN A 52 9.63 -3.32 -27.82
N LEU A 53 8.97 -2.59 -26.94
CA LEU A 53 7.55 -2.84 -26.60
C LEU A 53 6.63 -2.59 -27.79
N MET A 54 6.88 -1.54 -28.58
CA MET A 54 6.17 -1.30 -29.86
C MET A 54 6.35 -2.46 -30.85
N ARG A 55 7.59 -2.95 -31.00
CA ARG A 55 7.88 -4.14 -31.79
C ARG A 55 7.11 -5.36 -31.27
N MET A 56 7.11 -5.59 -29.96
CA MET A 56 6.43 -6.71 -29.31
C MET A 56 4.93 -6.64 -29.52
N HIS A 57 4.32 -5.46 -29.40
CA HIS A 57 2.92 -5.21 -29.73
C HIS A 57 2.61 -5.66 -31.16
N ASN A 58 3.41 -5.23 -32.14
CA ASN A 58 3.20 -5.58 -33.54
C ASN A 58 3.34 -7.10 -33.82
N GLU A 59 4.24 -7.78 -33.10
CA GLU A 59 4.46 -9.22 -33.28
C GLU A 59 3.43 -10.09 -32.57
N THR A 60 2.96 -9.68 -31.40
CA THR A 60 2.11 -10.51 -30.52
C THR A 60 0.64 -10.11 -30.53
N GLY A 61 0.32 -8.88 -30.92
CA GLY A 61 -1.00 -8.29 -30.82
C GLY A 61 -1.42 -7.96 -29.36
N ILE A 62 -0.49 -7.99 -28.40
CA ILE A 62 -0.75 -7.49 -27.03
C ILE A 62 -0.91 -5.98 -27.09
N GLU A 63 -2.02 -5.45 -26.61
CA GLU A 63 -2.32 -4.02 -26.67
C GLU A 63 -1.38 -3.18 -25.81
N LEU A 64 -1.20 -1.91 -26.20
CA LEU A 64 -0.37 -0.93 -25.49
C LEU A 64 -1.24 -0.08 -24.56
N VAL A 65 -0.64 0.42 -23.48
CA VAL A 65 -1.21 1.47 -22.64
C VAL A 65 -0.11 2.42 -22.20
N CYS A 66 -0.37 3.73 -22.16
CA CYS A 66 0.58 4.69 -21.62
C CYS A 66 0.19 5.10 -20.19
N THR A 67 1.20 5.25 -19.34
CA THR A 67 1.02 5.74 -17.97
C THR A 67 2.11 6.74 -17.61
N ASN A 68 1.92 7.51 -16.54
CA ASN A 68 2.87 8.55 -16.14
C ASN A 68 3.46 8.37 -14.74
N ASP A 69 3.20 7.29 -14.04
CA ASP A 69 3.78 7.03 -12.70
C ASP A 69 3.75 8.29 -11.79
N VAL A 70 2.57 8.88 -11.62
CA VAL A 70 2.36 10.18 -10.97
C VAL A 70 2.76 10.13 -9.50
N HIS A 71 3.65 11.01 -9.07
CA HIS A 71 4.11 11.13 -7.70
C HIS A 71 3.74 12.47 -7.04
N TYR A 72 3.39 13.48 -7.84
CA TYR A 72 2.94 14.81 -7.38
C TYR A 72 1.98 15.44 -8.39
N THR A 73 1.23 16.45 -7.97
CA THR A 73 0.11 16.98 -8.76
C THR A 73 0.59 17.96 -9.83
N TYR A 74 1.39 18.96 -9.48
CA TYR A 74 1.82 20.01 -10.38
C TYR A 74 3.31 19.90 -10.71
N ALA A 75 3.72 20.33 -11.89
CA ALA A 75 5.14 20.30 -12.30
C ALA A 75 6.08 21.01 -11.31
N ASP A 76 5.60 22.10 -10.69
CA ASP A 76 6.36 22.87 -9.70
C ASP A 76 6.51 22.17 -8.35
N ASP A 77 5.78 21.08 -8.09
CA ASP A 77 5.87 20.30 -6.85
C ASP A 77 7.12 19.41 -6.77
N VAL A 78 7.95 19.38 -7.80
CA VAL A 78 9.15 18.54 -7.89
C VAL A 78 10.10 18.72 -6.69
N ASP A 79 10.31 19.96 -6.25
CA ASP A 79 11.20 20.25 -5.11
C ASP A 79 10.58 19.81 -3.78
N ALA A 80 9.26 19.99 -3.62
CA ALA A 80 8.53 19.52 -2.45
C ALA A 80 8.57 17.98 -2.36
N HIS A 81 8.41 17.30 -3.48
CA HIS A 81 8.51 15.84 -3.55
C HIS A 81 9.94 15.36 -3.19
N ASP A 82 10.99 16.04 -3.66
CA ASP A 82 12.37 15.69 -3.32
C ASP A 82 12.66 15.83 -1.80
N ILE A 83 12.06 16.82 -1.15
CA ILE A 83 12.10 16.97 0.31
C ILE A 83 11.36 15.83 1.01
N LEU A 84 10.18 15.41 0.52
CA LEU A 84 9.44 14.28 1.08
C LEU A 84 10.23 12.97 0.99
N LEU A 85 10.96 12.74 -0.11
CA LEU A 85 11.85 11.59 -0.24
C LEU A 85 12.97 11.62 0.81
N CYS A 86 13.52 12.79 1.11
CA CYS A 86 14.52 12.93 2.18
C CYS A 86 13.94 12.57 3.54
N ILE A 87 12.73 13.04 3.86
CA ILE A 87 12.05 12.71 5.13
C ILE A 87 11.79 11.21 5.23
N GLN A 88 11.26 10.59 4.16
CA GLN A 88 10.94 9.17 4.11
C GLN A 88 12.18 8.29 4.30
N THR A 89 13.32 8.68 3.73
CA THR A 89 14.55 7.88 3.74
C THR A 89 15.54 8.27 4.84
N GLY A 90 15.23 9.27 5.67
CA GLY A 90 16.12 9.79 6.72
C GLY A 90 17.38 10.45 6.15
N LYS A 91 17.29 11.07 4.97
CA LYS A 91 18.39 11.71 4.26
C LYS A 91 18.24 13.24 4.26
N LYS A 92 19.32 13.94 3.86
CA LYS A 92 19.32 15.39 3.67
C LYS A 92 19.43 15.71 2.18
N LEU A 93 18.96 16.88 1.77
CA LEU A 93 19.10 17.36 0.39
C LEU A 93 20.55 17.41 -0.10
N SER A 94 21.48 17.67 0.82
CA SER A 94 22.92 17.71 0.55
C SER A 94 23.57 16.35 0.35
N ASP A 95 22.89 15.24 0.69
CA ASP A 95 23.47 13.91 0.56
C ASP A 95 23.52 13.51 -0.93
N GLU A 96 24.70 13.11 -1.40
CA GLU A 96 24.90 12.72 -2.80
C GLU A 96 24.25 11.37 -3.12
N ASN A 97 24.35 10.42 -2.20
CA ASN A 97 23.80 9.06 -2.38
C ASN A 97 22.43 8.94 -1.70
N ARG A 98 21.39 9.45 -2.34
CA ARG A 98 20.02 9.36 -1.90
C ARG A 98 19.06 9.08 -3.04
N MET A 99 17.85 8.62 -2.72
CA MET A 99 16.79 8.43 -3.70
C MET A 99 16.36 9.78 -4.29
N ARG A 100 16.25 9.85 -5.61
CA ARG A 100 15.77 11.01 -6.37
C ARG A 100 14.93 10.56 -7.55
N TYR A 101 13.97 11.40 -7.92
CA TYR A 101 13.22 11.29 -9.17
C TYR A 101 13.71 12.41 -10.10
N GLU A 102 14.59 12.06 -11.01
CA GLU A 102 15.21 13.04 -11.90
C GLU A 102 14.26 13.47 -13.01
N GLY A 103 14.47 14.68 -13.54
CA GLY A 103 13.78 15.20 -14.72
C GLY A 103 12.44 15.88 -14.48
N GLY A 104 11.87 15.81 -13.27
CA GLY A 104 10.65 16.57 -12.92
C GLY A 104 9.39 16.17 -13.71
N GLN A 105 9.33 14.96 -14.28
CA GLN A 105 8.26 14.54 -15.19
C GLN A 105 7.18 13.66 -14.57
N PHE A 106 7.18 13.51 -13.24
CA PHE A 106 6.28 12.63 -12.51
C PHE A 106 5.02 13.34 -11.96
N TYR A 107 4.64 14.46 -12.59
CA TYR A 107 3.41 15.18 -12.25
C TYR A 107 2.20 14.66 -13.03
N LEU A 108 1.00 15.04 -12.57
CA LEU A 108 -0.26 14.68 -13.25
C LEU A 108 -0.38 15.49 -14.56
N LYS A 109 -0.04 14.86 -15.67
CA LYS A 109 -0.12 15.46 -17.00
C LYS A 109 -1.57 15.50 -17.52
N SER A 110 -1.86 16.49 -18.35
CA SER A 110 -3.12 16.57 -19.08
C SER A 110 -3.18 15.51 -20.19
N GLU A 111 -4.38 15.31 -20.77
CA GLU A 111 -4.58 14.44 -21.92
C GLU A 111 -3.75 14.90 -23.11
N GLU A 112 -3.70 16.22 -23.37
CA GLU A 112 -2.93 16.80 -24.46
C GLU A 112 -1.43 16.60 -24.28
N GLU A 113 -0.91 16.74 -23.06
CA GLU A 113 0.51 16.49 -22.73
C GLU A 113 0.85 15.01 -22.96
N MET A 114 -0.02 14.09 -22.52
CA MET A 114 0.17 12.65 -22.75
C MET A 114 0.07 12.29 -24.22
N ALA A 115 -0.88 12.88 -24.97
CA ALA A 115 -1.04 12.63 -26.40
C ALA A 115 0.18 13.14 -27.20
N GLU A 116 0.76 14.29 -26.84
CA GLU A 116 1.98 14.79 -27.50
C GLU A 116 3.19 13.89 -27.15
N LEU A 117 3.31 13.46 -25.89
CA LEU A 117 4.39 12.60 -25.44
C LEU A 117 4.39 11.24 -26.14
N PHE A 118 3.21 10.66 -26.34
CA PHE A 118 3.01 9.35 -26.98
C PHE A 118 2.41 9.43 -28.38
N LYS A 119 2.66 10.52 -29.12
CA LYS A 119 2.15 10.70 -30.50
C LYS A 119 2.53 9.60 -31.48
N TYR A 120 3.54 8.81 -31.16
CA TYR A 120 3.95 7.62 -31.93
C TYR A 120 3.14 6.36 -31.63
N ALA A 121 2.30 6.41 -30.59
CA ALA A 121 1.43 5.31 -30.15
C ALA A 121 0.06 5.85 -29.65
N PRO A 122 -0.75 6.53 -30.50
CA PRO A 122 -1.99 7.17 -30.07
C PRO A 122 -3.00 6.16 -29.49
N GLU A 123 -2.97 4.92 -29.94
CA GLU A 123 -3.79 3.83 -29.40
C GLU A 123 -3.47 3.54 -27.92
N ALA A 124 -2.25 3.76 -27.47
CA ALA A 124 -1.87 3.56 -26.06
C ALA A 124 -2.51 4.62 -25.15
N VAL A 125 -2.73 5.83 -25.66
CA VAL A 125 -3.48 6.89 -24.97
C VAL A 125 -4.97 6.54 -24.94
N GLU A 126 -5.55 6.17 -26.07
CA GLU A 126 -6.97 5.79 -26.18
C GLU A 126 -7.32 4.58 -25.29
N ASN A 127 -6.42 3.62 -25.17
CA ASN A 127 -6.63 2.43 -24.35
C ASN A 127 -6.73 2.75 -22.86
N THR A 128 -6.18 3.87 -22.37
CA THR A 128 -6.39 4.30 -20.98
C THR A 128 -7.87 4.53 -20.69
N HIS A 129 -8.59 5.18 -21.60
CA HIS A 129 -10.03 5.41 -21.52
C HIS A 129 -10.81 4.09 -21.59
N LYS A 130 -10.51 3.24 -22.58
CA LYS A 130 -11.14 1.91 -22.72
C LYS A 130 -10.97 1.03 -21.49
N ILE A 131 -9.81 1.09 -20.84
CA ILE A 131 -9.56 0.38 -19.57
C ILE A 131 -10.42 0.98 -18.46
N ALA A 132 -10.47 2.31 -18.33
CA ALA A 132 -11.27 2.98 -17.31
C ALA A 132 -12.77 2.64 -17.41
N GLU A 133 -13.32 2.59 -18.62
CA GLU A 133 -14.73 2.20 -18.87
C GLU A 133 -15.04 0.76 -18.41
N ARG A 134 -14.04 -0.12 -18.40
CA ARG A 134 -14.18 -1.52 -17.92
C ARG A 134 -14.10 -1.64 -16.40
N CYS A 135 -13.61 -0.62 -15.69
CA CYS A 135 -13.43 -0.62 -14.25
C CYS A 135 -14.72 -0.16 -13.57
N ASN A 136 -15.38 -1.09 -12.89
CA ASN A 136 -16.60 -0.82 -12.12
C ASN A 136 -16.33 -1.23 -10.67
N VAL A 137 -16.05 -0.27 -9.81
CA VAL A 137 -15.73 -0.50 -8.39
C VAL A 137 -16.64 0.35 -7.52
N GLU A 138 -17.36 -0.30 -6.62
CA GLU A 138 -18.08 0.36 -5.53
C GLU A 138 -17.27 0.26 -4.26
N ILE A 139 -16.94 1.41 -3.66
CA ILE A 139 -16.24 1.48 -2.37
C ILE A 139 -17.29 1.74 -1.30
N GLU A 140 -17.48 0.76 -0.43
CA GLU A 140 -18.41 0.85 0.70
C GLU A 140 -17.76 1.70 1.81
N PHE A 141 -18.22 2.95 1.94
CA PHE A 141 -17.74 3.87 2.97
C PHE A 141 -18.45 3.64 4.30
N GLY A 142 -17.74 3.91 5.41
CA GLY A 142 -18.30 3.84 6.77
C GLY A 142 -18.43 2.42 7.34
N VAL A 143 -18.00 1.40 6.61
CA VAL A 143 -17.95 0.01 7.07
C VAL A 143 -16.52 -0.40 7.34
N THR A 144 -16.19 -0.60 8.60
CA THR A 144 -14.86 -1.07 9.00
C THR A 144 -14.74 -2.56 8.68
N LYS A 145 -13.86 -2.92 7.73
CA LYS A 145 -13.55 -4.30 7.36
C LYS A 145 -12.23 -4.70 7.99
N LEU A 146 -12.28 -5.36 9.14
CA LEU A 146 -11.10 -5.92 9.79
C LEU A 146 -10.93 -7.39 9.37
N PRO A 147 -9.69 -7.88 9.19
CA PRO A 147 -9.44 -9.30 9.00
C PRO A 147 -9.98 -10.11 10.17
N ALA A 148 -10.59 -11.25 9.88
CA ALA A 148 -10.98 -12.20 10.91
C ALA A 148 -9.71 -12.76 11.58
N PHE A 149 -9.73 -12.82 12.91
CA PHE A 149 -8.67 -13.41 13.71
C PHE A 149 -9.23 -14.61 14.50
N ASP A 150 -8.59 -15.75 14.37
CA ASP A 150 -8.99 -16.95 15.10
C ASP A 150 -8.50 -16.89 16.54
N VAL A 151 -9.40 -16.54 17.45
CA VAL A 151 -9.13 -16.51 18.89
C VAL A 151 -9.11 -17.93 19.43
N PRO A 152 -8.07 -18.32 20.21
CA PRO A 152 -8.01 -19.65 20.83
C PRO A 152 -9.24 -19.96 21.69
N GLU A 153 -9.64 -21.23 21.75
CA GLU A 153 -10.87 -21.67 22.43
C GLU A 153 -10.85 -21.39 23.95
N GLU A 154 -9.69 -21.43 24.57
CA GLU A 154 -9.48 -21.13 25.98
C GLU A 154 -9.91 -19.71 26.39
N TYR A 155 -9.94 -18.77 25.44
CA TYR A 155 -10.46 -17.39 25.64
C TYR A 155 -11.93 -17.25 25.24
N GLY A 156 -12.65 -18.35 25.04
CA GLY A 156 -14.07 -18.35 24.67
C GLY A 156 -14.34 -17.79 23.28
N LYS A 157 -13.38 -17.82 22.37
CA LYS A 157 -13.43 -17.23 21.02
C LYS A 157 -13.77 -15.72 21.05
N ASN A 158 -13.42 -15.03 22.13
CA ASN A 158 -13.69 -13.63 22.32
C ASN A 158 -12.41 -12.79 22.19
N SER A 159 -12.33 -11.95 21.17
CA SER A 159 -11.15 -11.12 20.89
C SER A 159 -10.83 -10.13 22.00
N TRP A 160 -11.84 -9.59 22.70
CA TRP A 160 -11.64 -8.70 23.83
C TRP A 160 -10.94 -9.39 25.00
N VAL A 161 -11.41 -10.57 25.35
CA VAL A 161 -10.80 -11.39 26.42
C VAL A 161 -9.35 -11.73 26.08
N TYR A 162 -9.11 -12.15 24.84
CA TYR A 162 -7.78 -12.51 24.36
C TYR A 162 -6.84 -11.29 24.33
N LEU A 163 -7.31 -10.14 23.83
CA LEU A 163 -6.52 -8.91 23.82
C LEU A 163 -6.07 -8.50 25.23
N ASN A 164 -6.97 -8.55 26.22
CA ASN A 164 -6.64 -8.26 27.60
C ASN A 164 -5.54 -9.21 28.12
N ALA A 165 -5.69 -10.51 27.91
CA ALA A 165 -4.68 -11.50 28.31
C ALA A 165 -3.30 -11.17 27.72
N LEU A 166 -3.22 -10.99 26.40
CA LEU A 166 -1.98 -10.65 25.71
C LEU A 166 -1.32 -9.35 26.21
N CYS A 167 -2.15 -8.32 26.47
CA CYS A 167 -1.64 -7.06 26.99
C CYS A 167 -1.02 -7.20 28.40
N TYR A 168 -1.68 -7.93 29.28
CA TYR A 168 -1.15 -8.14 30.64
C TYR A 168 0.05 -9.09 30.66
N GLU A 169 0.10 -10.10 29.81
CA GLU A 169 1.31 -10.89 29.59
C GLU A 169 2.47 -10.03 29.08
N GLY A 170 2.17 -9.12 28.15
CA GLY A 170 3.14 -8.13 27.65
C GLY A 170 3.66 -7.19 28.76
N LEU A 171 2.78 -6.74 29.67
CA LEU A 171 3.18 -5.96 30.83
C LEU A 171 4.10 -6.75 31.76
N LYS A 172 3.78 -8.01 32.05
CA LYS A 172 4.63 -8.87 32.91
C LYS A 172 6.04 -9.01 32.34
N LYS A 173 6.17 -9.14 31.00
CA LYS A 173 7.49 -9.20 30.34
C LYS A 173 8.27 -7.89 30.42
N ARG A 174 7.58 -6.74 30.31
CA ARG A 174 8.22 -5.41 30.25
C ARG A 174 8.48 -4.80 31.62
N TYR A 175 7.61 -5.10 32.59
CA TYR A 175 7.63 -4.51 33.94
C TYR A 175 7.47 -5.58 35.02
N PRO A 176 8.38 -6.58 35.10
CA PRO A 176 8.24 -7.71 36.01
C PRO A 176 8.09 -7.29 37.48
N ASP A 177 8.86 -6.27 37.93
CA ASP A 177 8.81 -5.78 39.27
C ASP A 177 7.48 -5.12 39.67
N LYS A 178 6.76 -4.53 38.70
CA LYS A 178 5.49 -3.84 38.94
C LYS A 178 4.27 -4.79 38.78
N THR A 179 4.49 -5.96 38.24
CA THR A 179 3.44 -6.90 37.86
C THR A 179 3.57 -8.27 38.52
N ALA A 180 4.38 -8.36 39.58
CA ALA A 180 4.63 -9.61 40.31
C ALA A 180 3.33 -10.28 40.79
N ASP A 181 2.39 -9.46 41.30
CA ASP A 181 1.12 -9.91 41.86
C ASP A 181 -0.02 -10.04 40.80
N VAL A 182 0.27 -9.82 39.51
CA VAL A 182 -0.74 -9.89 38.45
C VAL A 182 -0.95 -11.34 38.02
N CYS A 183 -2.18 -11.86 38.26
CA CYS A 183 -2.65 -13.13 37.73
C CYS A 183 -3.39 -12.92 36.42
N VAL A 184 -2.94 -13.55 35.34
CA VAL A 184 -3.57 -13.39 34.00
C VAL A 184 -4.93 -14.06 33.98
N GLU A 185 -5.14 -15.13 34.72
CA GLU A 185 -6.43 -15.82 34.86
C GLU A 185 -7.50 -14.88 35.47
N ASP A 186 -7.15 -14.09 36.47
CA ASP A 186 -8.06 -13.09 37.06
C ASP A 186 -8.40 -11.98 36.05
N ILE A 187 -7.44 -11.58 35.22
CA ILE A 187 -7.66 -10.61 34.14
C ILE A 187 -8.63 -11.16 33.09
N ILE A 188 -8.50 -12.43 32.73
CA ILE A 188 -9.42 -13.10 31.80
C ILE A 188 -10.86 -13.06 32.35
N GLU A 189 -11.06 -13.40 33.62
CA GLU A 189 -12.37 -13.36 34.24
C GLU A 189 -12.94 -11.93 34.36
N GLN A 190 -12.11 -10.96 34.69
CA GLN A 190 -12.51 -9.54 34.69
C GLN A 190 -12.89 -9.06 33.30
N ALA A 191 -12.10 -9.43 32.26
CA ALA A 191 -12.41 -9.08 30.88
C ALA A 191 -13.74 -9.69 30.41
N LYS A 192 -14.03 -10.95 30.75
CA LYS A 192 -15.33 -11.57 30.49
C LYS A 192 -16.49 -10.83 31.18
N ALA A 193 -16.30 -10.45 32.43
CA ALA A 193 -17.31 -9.71 33.21
C ALA A 193 -17.52 -8.26 32.73
N SER A 194 -16.55 -7.69 32.02
CA SER A 194 -16.60 -6.29 31.51
C SER A 194 -17.35 -6.17 30.17
N ILE A 195 -17.74 -7.28 29.55
CA ILE A 195 -18.47 -7.25 28.28
C ILE A 195 -19.86 -6.66 28.49
N VAL A 196 -20.13 -5.54 27.83
CA VAL A 196 -21.43 -4.84 27.88
C VAL A 196 -22.25 -5.09 26.62
N ALA A 197 -23.57 -4.94 26.74
CA ALA A 197 -24.48 -5.15 25.62
C ALA A 197 -24.31 -4.10 24.50
N ASP A 198 -24.05 -2.85 24.87
CA ASP A 198 -23.69 -1.78 23.93
C ASP A 198 -22.31 -1.21 24.32
N ARG A 199 -21.36 -1.26 23.40
CA ARG A 199 -20.00 -0.77 23.62
C ARG A 199 -19.95 0.75 23.87
N LYS A 200 -20.99 1.50 23.49
CA LYS A 200 -21.13 2.94 23.79
C LYS A 200 -21.33 3.23 25.26
N ASP A 201 -21.79 2.25 26.03
CA ASP A 201 -22.00 2.38 27.48
C ASP A 201 -20.70 2.26 28.28
N VAL A 202 -19.57 2.04 27.62
CA VAL A 202 -18.26 1.94 28.29
C VAL A 202 -17.84 3.30 28.82
N VAL A 203 -17.62 3.37 30.13
CA VAL A 203 -17.07 4.57 30.79
C VAL A 203 -15.56 4.62 30.58
N ILE A 204 -15.12 5.55 29.72
CA ILE A 204 -13.69 5.78 29.50
C ILE A 204 -13.16 6.73 30.56
N LYS A 205 -12.30 6.23 31.48
CA LYS A 205 -11.57 7.07 32.43
C LYS A 205 -10.26 7.51 31.76
N ARG A 206 -10.19 8.80 31.43
CA ARG A 206 -8.99 9.36 30.78
C ARG A 206 -7.75 9.16 31.64
N ALA A 207 -6.70 8.63 31.05
CA ALA A 207 -5.42 8.35 31.70
C ALA A 207 -4.25 8.42 30.67
N GLU A 208 -4.42 9.22 29.61
CA GLU A 208 -3.42 9.39 28.53
C GLU A 208 -2.06 9.89 29.05
N ASP A 209 -2.08 10.71 30.10
CA ASP A 209 -0.87 11.29 30.73
C ASP A 209 -0.44 10.53 32.01
N SER A 210 -1.11 9.40 32.33
CA SER A 210 -0.78 8.66 33.55
C SER A 210 0.57 7.93 33.44
N ASN A 211 1.41 8.09 34.46
CA ASN A 211 2.62 7.30 34.66
C ASN A 211 2.34 5.92 35.28
N ASP A 212 1.12 5.67 35.73
CA ASP A 212 0.68 4.34 36.18
C ASP A 212 0.35 3.46 34.97
N ILE A 213 1.14 2.41 34.81
CA ILE A 213 1.04 1.50 33.66
C ILE A 213 -0.32 0.78 33.57
N PHE A 214 -0.98 0.50 34.70
CA PHE A 214 -2.27 -0.16 34.74
C PHE A 214 -3.40 0.80 34.35
N GLN A 215 -3.38 2.02 34.88
CA GLN A 215 -4.33 3.06 34.49
C GLN A 215 -4.21 3.40 33.01
N ARG A 216 -2.98 3.52 32.51
CA ARG A 216 -2.72 3.78 31.11
C ARG A 216 -3.24 2.63 30.23
N LEU A 217 -2.91 1.38 30.55
CA LEU A 217 -3.40 0.23 29.80
C LEU A 217 -4.94 0.13 29.84
N SER A 218 -5.56 0.32 30.99
CA SER A 218 -7.02 0.30 31.13
C SER A 218 -7.68 1.36 30.26
N TYR A 219 -7.11 2.56 30.20
CA TYR A 219 -7.58 3.64 29.31
C TYR A 219 -7.51 3.21 27.86
N GLU A 220 -6.36 2.76 27.35
CA GLU A 220 -6.17 2.36 25.95
C GLU A 220 -7.12 1.23 25.55
N LEU A 221 -7.23 0.20 26.39
CA LEU A 221 -8.16 -0.91 26.15
C LEU A 221 -9.62 -0.44 26.11
N SER A 222 -10.03 0.46 27.01
CA SER A 222 -11.39 0.98 27.01
C SER A 222 -11.72 1.79 25.75
N VAL A 223 -10.76 2.56 25.22
CA VAL A 223 -10.90 3.27 23.96
C VAL A 223 -11.08 2.28 22.79
N ILE A 224 -10.17 1.28 22.68
CA ILE A 224 -10.26 0.25 21.64
C ILE A 224 -11.64 -0.43 21.67
N TYR A 225 -12.09 -0.85 22.86
CA TYR A 225 -13.35 -1.53 23.02
C TYR A 225 -14.54 -0.66 22.63
N SER A 226 -14.55 0.62 23.05
CA SER A 226 -15.64 1.56 22.75
C SER A 226 -15.76 1.90 21.27
N MET A 227 -14.65 1.85 20.55
CA MET A 227 -14.62 2.08 19.09
C MET A 227 -15.12 0.88 18.27
N GLY A 228 -15.30 -0.27 18.90
CA GLY A 228 -15.86 -1.46 18.23
C GLY A 228 -14.83 -2.42 17.62
N TYR A 229 -13.57 -2.26 17.97
CA TYR A 229 -12.49 -3.16 17.56
C TYR A 229 -12.42 -4.42 18.42
#